data_e258e9be4ae267a41f5d79c2b3a76d0b
#
_entry.id   e258e9be4ae267a41f5d79c2b3a76d0b
#
_cell.length_a   1.000
_cell.length_b   1.000
_cell.length_c   1.000
_cell.angle_alpha   90.00
_cell.angle_beta   90.00
_cell.angle_gamma   90.00
#
_symmetry.space_group_name_H-M   'P 1'
#
loop_
_entity.id
_entity.type
_entity.pdbx_description
1 polymer ?
#
loop_
_entity_poly.entity_id
_entity_poly.type
_entity_poly.pdbx_seq_one_letter_code
_entity_poly.pdbx_strand_id
1 'polypeptide(L)'
;MKFNLFSGSSSSLKAGLMALFLFSASAMSLAQNRIYAHAQSSGVFGVACLGCRIDNPLNAVGDNEDDYSTMVLGTVLLGGIHQTLIFPDLRSDTRLVVGIGTDNIPLSVQLLSGVTLETMNGGTSNDDRRTIDVSLLKLGATPNRGTVEFKPTKPYDGIRIGLTGGVLSLGGGFRIYYAYQDPLMNIMAHSQNGQIILGGNVPLDGSEITLFNTSGKEVFRSTLRSNTFESKQPEGVYIMNIQTKEGKTYSRKILIK
;
A
#
# COMPACT_ATOMS: atom_id res chain seq x y z
N MET A 1 -67.43 18.76 -25.00
CA MET A 1 -66.04 19.06 -24.75
C MET A 1 -65.39 17.77 -24.22
N LYS A 2 -64.55 17.12 -25.00
CA LYS A 2 -63.83 15.90 -24.64
C LYS A 2 -62.35 16.31 -24.35
N PHE A 3 -61.92 16.13 -23.13
CA PHE A 3 -60.52 16.29 -22.78
C PHE A 3 -59.77 14.96 -23.02
N ASN A 4 -58.80 14.97 -23.90
CA ASN A 4 -57.81 13.88 -24.05
C ASN A 4 -56.71 14.06 -23.02
N LEU A 5 -56.53 13.08 -22.16
CA LEU A 5 -55.40 12.95 -21.26
C LEU A 5 -54.22 12.27 -21.99
N PHE A 6 -53.14 12.99 -22.06
CA PHE A 6 -51.85 12.54 -22.61
C PHE A 6 -51.30 11.35 -21.81
N SER A 7 -51.08 10.24 -22.49
CA SER A 7 -50.27 9.11 -21.97
C SER A 7 -48.80 9.43 -22.14
N GLY A 8 -48.16 9.91 -21.09
CA GLY A 8 -46.69 10.11 -21.03
C GLY A 8 -45.98 8.78 -20.80
N SER A 9 -45.09 8.45 -21.69
CA SER A 9 -44.36 7.18 -21.74
C SER A 9 -43.46 6.94 -20.52
N SER A 10 -43.64 5.78 -19.88
CA SER A 10 -42.85 5.29 -18.73
C SER A 10 -41.45 4.73 -19.07
N SER A 11 -40.91 5.07 -20.26
CA SER A 11 -39.64 4.53 -20.74
C SER A 11 -38.41 5.27 -20.21
N SER A 12 -38.53 6.56 -19.84
CA SER A 12 -37.40 7.36 -19.33
C SER A 12 -37.04 7.06 -17.89
N LEU A 13 -38.00 6.59 -17.07
CA LEU A 13 -37.76 6.26 -15.67
C LEU A 13 -36.97 4.95 -15.50
N LYS A 14 -37.15 3.98 -16.42
CA LYS A 14 -36.45 2.70 -16.42
C LYS A 14 -35.00 2.83 -16.87
N ALA A 15 -34.70 3.74 -17.79
CA ALA A 15 -33.33 4.00 -18.23
C ALA A 15 -32.50 4.71 -17.16
N GLY A 16 -33.08 5.61 -16.38
CA GLY A 16 -32.42 6.30 -15.26
C GLY A 16 -32.07 5.35 -14.09
N LEU A 17 -32.96 4.40 -13.78
CA LEU A 17 -32.70 3.42 -12.71
C LEU A 17 -31.62 2.41 -13.11
N MET A 18 -31.53 2.02 -14.38
CA MET A 18 -30.50 1.08 -14.87
C MET A 18 -29.12 1.73 -14.95
N ALA A 19 -29.02 3.02 -15.24
CA ALA A 19 -27.77 3.77 -15.21
C ALA A 19 -27.24 3.98 -13.77
N LEU A 20 -28.13 4.12 -12.78
CA LEU A 20 -27.73 4.25 -11.38
C LEU A 20 -27.18 2.92 -10.81
N PHE A 21 -27.66 1.77 -11.28
CA PHE A 21 -27.17 0.45 -10.88
C PHE A 21 -25.80 0.10 -11.50
N LEU A 22 -25.47 0.64 -12.67
CA LEU A 22 -24.18 0.39 -13.32
C LEU A 22 -23.04 1.21 -12.70
N PHE A 23 -23.35 2.33 -12.04
CA PHE A 23 -22.32 3.13 -11.33
C PHE A 23 -22.00 2.62 -9.92
N SER A 24 -22.87 1.84 -9.30
CA SER A 24 -22.63 1.28 -7.96
C SER A 24 -21.79 -0.01 -7.95
N ALA A 25 -21.53 -0.61 -9.12
CA ALA A 25 -20.76 -1.86 -9.22
C ALA A 25 -19.24 -1.65 -9.34
N SER A 26 -18.75 -0.42 -9.50
CA SER A 26 -17.33 -0.14 -9.72
C SER A 26 -16.54 0.22 -8.45
N ALA A 27 -17.15 0.16 -7.29
CA ALA A 27 -16.48 0.32 -6.00
C ALA A 27 -16.17 -1.03 -5.32
N MET A 28 -15.92 -2.10 -6.10
CA MET A 28 -15.23 -3.26 -5.54
C MET A 28 -13.79 -2.85 -5.30
N SER A 29 -13.54 -2.43 -4.07
CA SER A 29 -12.25 -2.23 -3.47
C SER A 29 -11.31 -3.34 -3.92
N LEU A 30 -10.25 -2.97 -4.61
CA LEU A 30 -9.07 -3.78 -4.81
C LEU A 30 -8.62 -4.21 -3.41
N ALA A 31 -8.99 -5.41 -2.97
CA ALA A 31 -8.43 -5.99 -1.77
C ALA A 31 -6.93 -6.14 -2.02
N GLN A 32 -6.19 -5.10 -1.69
CA GLN A 32 -4.75 -5.09 -1.70
C GLN A 32 -4.35 -6.11 -0.65
N ASN A 33 -3.48 -7.03 -1.00
CA ASN A 33 -3.05 -8.12 -0.11
C ASN A 33 -2.08 -7.55 0.95
N ARG A 34 -2.58 -6.61 1.77
CA ARG A 34 -1.84 -5.93 2.82
C ARG A 34 -1.58 -6.90 3.96
N ILE A 35 -0.36 -6.96 4.42
CA ILE A 35 0.03 -7.79 5.56
C ILE A 35 0.28 -6.85 6.73
N TYR A 36 -0.70 -6.75 7.59
CA TYR A 36 -0.64 -5.86 8.76
C TYR A 36 0.25 -6.43 9.85
N ALA A 37 0.83 -5.53 10.65
CA ALA A 37 1.52 -5.91 11.87
C ALA A 37 0.54 -6.65 12.79
N HIS A 38 1.01 -7.77 13.38
CA HIS A 38 0.20 -8.62 14.26
C HIS A 38 0.61 -8.52 15.73
N ALA A 39 1.76 -7.90 16.01
CA ALA A 39 2.29 -7.71 17.36
C ALA A 39 3.06 -6.38 17.45
N GLN A 40 3.38 -5.98 18.67
CA GLN A 40 4.19 -4.80 18.93
C GLN A 40 5.10 -5.01 20.13
N SER A 41 6.15 -4.21 20.19
CA SER A 41 6.93 -3.96 21.41
C SER A 41 7.23 -2.48 21.54
N SER A 42 7.36 -1.99 22.75
CA SER A 42 7.63 -0.58 23.00
C SER A 42 8.62 -0.40 24.14
N GLY A 43 9.33 0.72 24.13
CA GLY A 43 10.32 0.98 25.16
C GLY A 43 10.83 2.42 25.15
N VAL A 44 11.57 2.71 26.20
CA VAL A 44 12.32 3.95 26.36
C VAL A 44 13.79 3.63 26.10
N PHE A 45 14.50 4.54 25.44
CA PHE A 45 15.93 4.42 25.22
C PHE A 45 16.67 5.71 25.62
N GLY A 46 17.97 5.57 25.91
CA GLY A 46 18.81 6.67 26.35
C GLY A 46 18.89 6.78 27.87
N VAL A 47 19.27 7.98 28.39
CA VAL A 47 19.63 8.16 29.80
C VAL A 47 18.39 8.39 30.68
N ALA A 48 17.49 9.27 30.26
CA ALA A 48 16.27 9.56 31.01
C ALA A 48 15.16 10.15 30.14
N CYS A 49 13.95 9.67 30.35
CA CYS A 49 12.73 10.17 29.71
C CYS A 49 11.59 10.20 30.76
N LEU A 50 11.50 11.30 31.49
CA LEU A 50 10.49 11.45 32.55
C LEU A 50 9.13 11.80 31.95
N GLY A 51 8.11 11.00 32.30
CA GLY A 51 6.75 11.17 31.78
C GLY A 51 6.57 10.73 30.33
N CYS A 52 7.57 10.09 29.74
CA CYS A 52 7.43 9.44 28.45
C CYS A 52 6.58 8.19 28.56
N ARG A 53 5.63 8.03 27.66
CA ARG A 53 4.76 6.86 27.63
C ARG A 53 4.22 6.60 26.22
N ILE A 54 3.71 5.40 26.04
CA ILE A 54 2.96 5.03 24.84
C ILE A 54 1.59 4.56 25.31
N ASP A 55 0.57 5.33 24.95
CA ASP A 55 -0.81 5.03 25.31
C ASP A 55 -1.42 4.12 24.23
N ASN A 56 -2.16 3.10 24.66
CA ASN A 56 -2.86 2.12 23.80
C ASN A 56 -1.99 1.48 22.71
N PRO A 57 -0.81 0.91 23.03
CA PRO A 57 0.13 0.47 22.01
C PRO A 57 -0.42 -0.64 21.08
N LEU A 58 -1.39 -1.42 21.53
CA LEU A 58 -2.04 -2.46 20.72
C LEU A 58 -2.98 -1.92 19.65
N ASN A 59 -3.43 -0.67 19.77
CA ASN A 59 -4.32 -0.06 18.76
C ASN A 59 -3.62 0.18 17.41
N ALA A 60 -2.29 0.15 17.36
CA ALA A 60 -1.54 0.24 16.10
C ALA A 60 -1.33 -1.15 15.44
N VAL A 61 -1.93 -2.21 15.97
CA VAL A 61 -1.78 -3.59 15.50
C VAL A 61 -3.08 -4.07 14.86
N GLY A 62 -2.98 -4.78 13.74
CA GLY A 62 -4.13 -5.27 12.99
C GLY A 62 -4.52 -4.35 11.84
N ASP A 63 -5.70 -4.58 11.29
CA ASP A 63 -6.24 -3.94 10.09
C ASP A 63 -7.24 -2.81 10.37
N ASN A 64 -7.48 -2.49 11.65
CA ASN A 64 -8.28 -1.32 12.01
C ASN A 64 -7.45 -0.04 11.83
N GLU A 65 -7.60 0.60 10.68
CA GLU A 65 -6.84 1.80 10.31
C GLU A 65 -7.32 3.06 11.06
N ASP A 66 -8.39 3.01 11.84
CA ASP A 66 -8.96 4.18 12.55
C ASP A 66 -8.51 4.26 14.01
N ASP A 67 -8.12 3.15 14.62
CA ASP A 67 -7.53 3.14 15.95
C ASP A 67 -6.05 3.57 15.90
N TYR A 68 -5.53 4.02 17.05
CA TYR A 68 -4.14 4.46 17.14
C TYR A 68 -3.52 4.26 18.52
N SER A 69 -2.22 4.05 18.53
CA SER A 69 -1.37 4.26 19.69
C SER A 69 -0.87 5.70 19.72
N THR A 70 -0.60 6.23 20.91
CA THR A 70 -0.07 7.60 21.08
C THR A 70 1.26 7.56 21.81
N MET A 71 2.30 8.03 21.13
CA MET A 71 3.63 8.22 21.72
C MET A 71 3.71 9.63 22.31
N VAL A 72 3.86 9.73 23.62
CA VAL A 72 3.95 10.99 24.35
C VAL A 72 5.37 11.15 24.88
N LEU A 73 6.08 12.18 24.43
CA LEU A 73 7.35 12.60 25.00
C LEU A 73 7.10 13.49 26.21
N GLY A 74 7.73 13.12 27.31
CA GLY A 74 7.87 13.99 28.47
C GLY A 74 9.17 14.79 28.42
N THR A 75 9.81 14.96 29.57
CA THR A 75 11.14 15.59 29.66
C THR A 75 12.21 14.58 29.29
N VAL A 76 12.89 14.80 28.15
CA VAL A 76 13.97 13.94 27.65
C VAL A 76 15.30 14.60 27.92
N LEU A 77 16.19 13.95 28.63
CA LEU A 77 17.55 14.44 28.83
C LEU A 77 18.46 14.01 27.66
N LEU A 78 18.52 12.72 27.35
CA LEU A 78 19.21 12.14 26.19
C LEU A 78 18.49 10.82 25.86
N GLY A 79 17.79 10.73 24.73
CA GLY A 79 17.08 9.51 24.33
C GLY A 79 15.69 9.79 23.76
N GLY A 80 14.77 8.88 24.01
CA GLY A 80 13.42 8.94 23.50
C GLY A 80 12.61 7.68 23.80
N ILE A 81 11.54 7.52 23.08
CA ILE A 81 10.67 6.34 23.11
C ILE A 81 10.59 5.71 21.73
N HIS A 82 10.32 4.44 21.69
CA HIS A 82 10.05 3.74 20.43
C HIS A 82 8.89 2.77 20.56
N GLN A 83 8.19 2.57 19.46
CA GLN A 83 7.27 1.46 19.25
C GLN A 83 7.73 0.69 18.02
N THR A 84 7.82 -0.63 18.13
CA THR A 84 8.15 -1.55 17.03
C THR A 84 6.88 -2.32 16.70
N LEU A 85 6.40 -2.21 15.46
CA LEU A 85 5.31 -3.01 14.92
C LEU A 85 5.91 -4.22 14.21
N ILE A 86 5.41 -5.42 14.51
CA ILE A 86 5.99 -6.71 14.10
C ILE A 86 5.03 -7.39 13.13
N PHE A 87 5.56 -7.79 11.97
CA PHE A 87 4.84 -8.51 10.93
C PHE A 87 4.95 -10.01 11.10
N PRO A 88 3.97 -10.81 10.59
CA PRO A 88 3.99 -12.26 10.72
C PRO A 88 5.15 -12.94 10.00
N ASP A 89 5.63 -12.35 8.90
CA ASP A 89 6.64 -12.94 8.04
C ASP A 89 7.80 -11.99 7.74
N LEU A 90 9.00 -12.57 7.64
CA LEU A 90 10.18 -11.89 7.09
C LEU A 90 10.02 -11.72 5.58
N ARG A 91 10.07 -10.49 5.08
CA ARG A 91 9.92 -10.18 3.66
C ARG A 91 10.94 -9.17 3.16
N SER A 92 11.23 -9.20 1.85
CA SER A 92 12.14 -8.25 1.19
C SER A 92 11.42 -7.40 0.14
N ASP A 93 10.71 -8.00 -0.80
CA ASP A 93 10.13 -7.30 -1.94
C ASP A 93 8.75 -6.71 -1.63
N THR A 94 8.69 -5.85 -0.61
CA THR A 94 7.46 -5.19 -0.19
C THR A 94 7.68 -3.68 -0.05
N ARG A 95 6.62 -2.90 -0.27
CA ARG A 95 6.52 -1.52 0.17
C ARG A 95 6.03 -1.54 1.61
N LEU A 96 6.72 -0.82 2.47
CA LEU A 96 6.28 -0.61 3.84
C LEU A 96 5.47 0.67 3.92
N VAL A 97 4.31 0.59 4.55
CA VAL A 97 3.41 1.72 4.79
C VAL A 97 3.10 1.80 6.27
N VAL A 98 3.27 3.00 6.85
CA VAL A 98 2.94 3.29 8.24
C VAL A 98 1.95 4.43 8.29
N GLY A 99 0.78 4.22 8.86
CA GLY A 99 -0.22 5.24 9.12
C GLY A 99 0.16 6.07 10.34
N ILE A 100 0.29 7.38 10.16
CA ILE A 100 0.74 8.31 11.22
C ILE A 100 -0.19 9.49 11.37
N GLY A 101 -0.12 10.16 12.51
CA GLY A 101 -0.87 11.39 12.74
C GLY A 101 -0.50 12.13 14.00
N THR A 102 -1.25 13.21 14.23
CA THR A 102 -1.20 14.05 15.41
C THR A 102 -2.62 14.28 15.91
N ASP A 103 -2.77 14.93 17.05
CA ASP A 103 -4.12 15.29 17.55
C ASP A 103 -4.77 16.36 16.65
N ASN A 104 -4.29 17.61 16.72
CA ASN A 104 -4.91 18.74 16.02
C ASN A 104 -3.89 19.56 15.20
N ILE A 105 -2.65 19.12 15.10
CA ILE A 105 -1.60 19.86 14.42
C ILE A 105 -1.43 19.25 13.01
N PRO A 106 -1.44 20.05 11.93
CA PRO A 106 -1.18 19.55 10.60
C PRO A 106 0.20 18.87 10.50
N LEU A 107 0.26 17.71 9.83
CA LEU A 107 1.51 17.01 9.57
C LEU A 107 2.41 17.85 8.65
N SER A 108 3.67 17.96 9.02
CA SER A 108 4.72 18.54 8.18
C SER A 108 6.05 17.83 8.43
N VAL A 109 6.95 17.90 7.47
CA VAL A 109 8.30 17.32 7.61
C VAL A 109 9.07 17.95 8.77
N GLN A 110 8.90 19.26 8.99
CA GLN A 110 9.52 19.96 10.11
C GLN A 110 9.03 19.44 11.45
N LEU A 111 7.71 19.19 11.57
CA LEU A 111 7.11 18.61 12.77
C LEU A 111 7.63 17.19 13.02
N LEU A 112 7.85 16.41 11.96
CA LEU A 112 8.26 15.01 12.01
C LEU A 112 9.80 14.83 12.06
N SER A 113 10.58 15.90 12.15
CA SER A 113 12.06 15.84 12.11
C SER A 113 12.67 15.01 13.26
N GLY A 114 11.98 14.85 14.37
CA GLY A 114 12.40 13.98 15.49
C GLY A 114 11.81 12.56 15.44
N VAL A 115 11.04 12.23 14.40
CA VAL A 115 10.51 10.89 14.18
C VAL A 115 11.48 10.11 13.31
N THR A 116 11.90 8.95 13.78
CA THR A 116 12.78 8.04 13.04
C THR A 116 12.08 6.73 12.73
N LEU A 117 12.44 6.14 11.60
CA LEU A 117 11.98 4.85 11.14
C LEU A 117 13.18 3.95 10.92
N GLU A 118 13.09 2.69 11.33
CA GLU A 118 14.16 1.70 11.21
C GLU A 118 13.55 0.32 11.03
N THR A 119 13.94 -0.42 9.99
CA THR A 119 13.43 -1.78 9.83
C THR A 119 14.17 -2.76 10.75
N MET A 120 13.45 -3.80 11.15
CA MET A 120 13.94 -4.83 12.08
C MET A 120 13.88 -6.20 11.42
N ASN A 121 14.80 -7.07 11.80
CA ASN A 121 14.85 -8.47 11.42
C ASN A 121 15.07 -9.33 12.66
N GLY A 122 14.06 -10.09 13.08
CA GLY A 122 14.11 -10.90 14.29
C GLY A 122 14.43 -10.09 15.55
N GLY A 123 13.96 -8.83 15.62
CA GLY A 123 14.25 -7.91 16.72
C GLY A 123 15.60 -7.16 16.62
N THR A 124 16.45 -7.49 15.64
CA THR A 124 17.72 -6.81 15.38
C THR A 124 17.52 -5.67 14.38
N SER A 125 18.20 -4.54 14.57
CA SER A 125 18.19 -3.43 13.63
C SER A 125 18.81 -3.82 12.28
N ASN A 126 18.20 -3.35 11.20
CA ASN A 126 18.78 -3.41 9.87
C ASN A 126 19.80 -2.28 9.58
N ASP A 127 20.03 -1.38 10.53
CA ASP A 127 20.91 -0.20 10.40
C ASP A 127 20.50 0.69 9.19
N ASP A 128 19.21 0.78 8.92
CA ASP A 128 18.64 1.58 7.84
C ASP A 128 17.81 2.75 8.37
N ARG A 129 18.14 3.21 9.58
CA ARG A 129 17.44 4.32 10.25
C ARG A 129 17.40 5.56 9.39
N ARG A 130 16.22 6.17 9.30
CA ARG A 130 15.96 7.39 8.55
C ARG A 130 14.97 8.29 9.26
N THR A 131 15.05 9.58 9.00
CA THR A 131 14.04 10.57 9.38
C THR A 131 12.99 10.69 8.28
N ILE A 132 11.82 11.20 8.63
CA ILE A 132 10.74 11.41 7.67
C ILE A 132 11.03 12.67 6.86
N ASP A 133 11.10 12.55 5.54
CA ASP A 133 11.27 13.62 4.58
C ASP A 133 10.08 13.72 3.62
N VAL A 134 10.13 14.70 2.69
CA VAL A 134 9.05 14.95 1.72
C VAL A 134 8.81 13.79 0.75
N SER A 135 9.81 12.93 0.53
CA SER A 135 9.68 11.78 -0.37
C SER A 135 8.92 10.63 0.27
N LEU A 136 8.97 10.53 1.59
CA LEU A 136 8.35 9.47 2.39
C LEU A 136 6.94 9.82 2.83
N LEU A 137 6.67 11.10 3.14
CA LEU A 137 5.40 11.55 3.69
C LEU A 137 4.33 11.72 2.60
N LYS A 138 3.19 11.05 2.79
CA LYS A 138 1.95 11.22 2.02
C LYS A 138 0.86 11.74 2.94
N LEU A 139 0.39 12.96 2.69
CA LEU A 139 -0.72 13.52 3.46
C LEU A 139 -2.03 12.82 3.10
N GLY A 140 -2.85 12.56 4.11
CA GLY A 140 -4.18 11.99 3.97
C GLY A 140 -5.26 13.02 3.62
N ALA A 141 -6.52 12.60 3.73
CA ALA A 141 -7.67 13.48 3.51
C ALA A 141 -7.80 14.58 4.57
N THR A 142 -7.27 14.33 5.77
CA THR A 142 -7.19 15.31 6.84
C THR A 142 -5.74 15.77 7.04
N PRO A 143 -5.50 17.06 7.34
CA PRO A 143 -4.15 17.59 7.41
C PRO A 143 -3.30 17.03 8.57
N ASN A 144 -3.93 16.47 9.59
CA ASN A 144 -3.28 15.88 10.76
C ASN A 144 -3.06 14.36 10.66
N ARG A 145 -3.37 13.73 9.51
CA ARG A 145 -3.19 12.30 9.25
C ARG A 145 -2.54 12.08 7.90
N GLY A 146 -1.70 11.06 7.82
CA GLY A 146 -1.01 10.69 6.59
C GLY A 146 -0.35 9.32 6.70
N THR A 147 0.45 8.99 5.70
CA THR A 147 1.26 7.77 5.68
C THR A 147 2.72 8.09 5.43
N VAL A 148 3.59 7.24 5.92
CA VAL A 148 4.99 7.17 5.51
C VAL A 148 5.18 5.90 4.72
N GLU A 149 5.73 6.05 3.51
CA GLU A 149 5.86 4.96 2.56
C GLU A 149 7.28 4.87 2.03
N PHE A 150 7.87 3.67 2.05
CA PHE A 150 9.15 3.41 1.42
C PHE A 150 9.35 1.92 1.11
N LYS A 151 10.33 1.62 0.26
CA LYS A 151 10.76 0.26 -0.03
C LYS A 151 12.05 -0.02 0.75
N PRO A 152 12.02 -0.91 1.79
CA PRO A 152 13.22 -1.39 2.43
C PRO A 152 14.12 -2.16 1.46
N THR A 153 15.42 -2.08 1.67
CA THR A 153 16.42 -2.78 0.83
C THR A 153 16.86 -4.12 1.41
N LYS A 154 16.64 -4.33 2.70
CA LYS A 154 16.96 -5.57 3.42
C LYS A 154 15.68 -6.30 3.81
N PRO A 155 15.71 -7.63 4.00
CA PRO A 155 14.59 -8.37 4.56
C PRO A 155 14.25 -7.86 5.96
N TYR A 156 12.94 -7.76 6.27
CA TYR A 156 12.45 -7.24 7.53
C TYR A 156 11.13 -7.89 7.94
N ASP A 157 10.96 -8.06 9.24
CA ASP A 157 9.74 -8.53 9.90
C ASP A 157 9.18 -7.51 10.90
N GLY A 158 9.77 -6.30 10.97
CA GLY A 158 9.28 -5.25 11.84
C GLY A 158 9.71 -3.86 11.39
N ILE A 159 8.98 -2.88 11.90
CA ILE A 159 9.31 -1.46 11.79
C ILE A 159 9.33 -0.81 13.16
N ARG A 160 10.45 -0.23 13.53
CA ARG A 160 10.61 0.59 14.73
C ARG A 160 10.40 2.04 14.39
N ILE A 161 9.45 2.66 15.08
CA ILE A 161 9.17 4.08 15.04
C ILE A 161 9.75 4.68 16.32
N GLY A 162 10.74 5.55 16.20
CA GLY A 162 11.38 6.24 17.30
C GLY A 162 10.95 7.70 17.37
N LEU A 163 10.78 8.21 18.58
CA LEU A 163 10.48 9.62 18.83
C LEU A 163 11.53 10.15 19.83
N THR A 164 12.31 11.14 19.40
CA THR A 164 13.40 11.74 20.19
C THR A 164 13.10 13.17 20.62
N GLY A 165 13.78 13.64 21.67
CA GLY A 165 13.73 15.04 22.09
C GLY A 165 14.19 15.97 20.96
N GLY A 166 13.41 17.00 20.67
CA GLY A 166 13.61 17.92 19.51
C GLY A 166 12.35 18.08 18.68
N VAL A 167 11.39 17.19 18.83
CA VAL A 167 10.03 17.36 18.29
C VAL A 167 9.32 18.38 19.16
N LEU A 168 9.41 19.64 18.78
CA LEU A 168 8.76 20.74 19.46
C LEU A 168 7.23 20.49 19.47
N SER A 169 6.70 20.25 20.68
CA SER A 169 5.29 20.40 21.01
C SER A 169 4.27 19.67 20.12
N LEU A 170 4.39 18.34 20.01
CA LEU A 170 3.25 17.51 19.68
C LEU A 170 2.32 17.48 20.92
N GLY A 171 1.61 18.54 21.19
CA GLY A 171 0.85 18.76 22.43
C GLY A 171 -0.10 17.61 22.81
N GLY A 172 -0.58 16.81 21.86
CA GLY A 172 -1.37 15.59 22.04
C GLY A 172 -0.63 14.29 21.76
N GLY A 173 0.69 14.33 21.50
CA GLY A 173 1.51 13.17 21.14
C GLY A 173 1.52 12.85 19.64
N PHE A 174 2.41 11.91 19.28
CA PHE A 174 2.51 11.35 17.92
C PHE A 174 1.69 10.08 17.85
N ARG A 175 0.80 9.98 16.86
CA ARG A 175 -0.10 8.85 16.67
C ARG A 175 0.44 7.89 15.61
N ILE A 176 0.37 6.59 15.89
CA ILE A 176 0.59 5.50 14.94
C ILE A 176 -0.71 4.74 14.83
N TYR A 177 -1.26 4.67 13.62
CA TYR A 177 -2.54 3.99 13.36
C TYR A 177 -2.32 2.53 13.00
N TYR A 178 -1.39 2.24 12.10
CA TYR A 178 -1.11 0.89 11.60
C TYR A 178 0.25 0.84 10.91
N ALA A 179 0.72 -0.36 10.66
CA ALA A 179 1.73 -0.60 9.64
C ALA A 179 1.37 -1.85 8.84
N TYR A 180 1.66 -1.83 7.54
CA TYR A 180 1.53 -3.01 6.70
C TYR A 180 2.66 -3.12 5.68
N GLN A 181 2.96 -4.36 5.33
CA GLN A 181 3.75 -4.74 4.17
C GLN A 181 2.81 -4.84 2.97
N ASP A 182 3.09 -4.07 1.91
CA ASP A 182 2.38 -4.14 0.64
C ASP A 182 3.26 -4.87 -0.36
N PRO A 183 2.99 -6.15 -0.67
CA PRO A 183 3.79 -6.91 -1.60
C PRO A 183 3.89 -6.21 -2.95
N LEU A 184 5.11 -5.95 -3.39
CA LEU A 184 5.34 -5.43 -4.73
C LEU A 184 5.01 -6.53 -5.73
N MET A 185 3.84 -6.42 -6.33
CA MET A 185 3.42 -7.36 -7.35
C MET A 185 4.32 -7.22 -8.57
N ASN A 186 5.03 -8.28 -8.89
CA ASN A 186 5.95 -8.33 -10.02
C ASN A 186 5.58 -9.47 -10.95
N ILE A 187 5.45 -9.14 -12.24
CA ILE A 187 5.32 -10.13 -13.31
C ILE A 187 6.57 -10.03 -14.17
N MET A 188 7.28 -11.13 -14.29
CA MET A 188 8.38 -11.29 -15.22
C MET A 188 7.88 -12.06 -16.44
N ALA A 189 8.38 -11.73 -17.61
CA ALA A 189 8.06 -12.44 -18.84
C ALA A 189 9.30 -12.55 -19.71
N HIS A 190 9.54 -13.72 -20.26
CA HIS A 190 10.57 -13.94 -21.28
C HIS A 190 10.07 -14.93 -22.33
N SER A 191 10.63 -14.83 -23.53
CA SER A 191 10.36 -15.77 -24.62
C SER A 191 11.50 -16.79 -24.73
N GLN A 192 11.13 -18.05 -24.87
CA GLN A 192 12.05 -19.15 -25.09
C GLN A 192 11.39 -20.22 -26.00
N ASN A 193 12.05 -20.56 -27.09
CA ASN A 193 11.57 -21.59 -28.03
C ASN A 193 10.13 -21.38 -28.52
N GLY A 194 9.76 -20.15 -28.87
CA GLY A 194 8.41 -19.80 -29.33
C GLY A 194 7.32 -19.72 -28.22
N GLN A 195 7.69 -20.03 -26.97
CA GLN A 195 6.80 -19.91 -25.82
C GLN A 195 7.11 -18.64 -25.02
N ILE A 196 6.09 -18.06 -24.45
CA ILE A 196 6.21 -17.00 -23.46
C ILE A 196 6.05 -17.63 -22.08
N ILE A 197 7.06 -17.43 -21.24
CA ILE A 197 7.11 -17.94 -19.86
C ILE A 197 6.92 -16.76 -18.93
N LEU A 198 5.93 -16.89 -18.05
CA LEU A 198 5.58 -15.90 -17.02
C LEU A 198 6.10 -16.36 -15.68
N GLY A 199 6.66 -15.44 -14.91
CA GLY A 199 7.11 -15.63 -13.54
C GLY A 199 6.71 -14.44 -12.66
N GLY A 200 7.06 -14.52 -11.37
CA GLY A 200 6.77 -13.47 -10.41
C GLY A 200 5.91 -13.96 -9.25
N ASN A 201 5.34 -13.01 -8.50
CA ASN A 201 4.58 -13.28 -7.29
C ASN A 201 3.07 -12.99 -7.43
N VAL A 202 2.58 -12.84 -8.65
CA VAL A 202 1.15 -12.62 -8.95
C VAL A 202 0.52 -13.93 -9.37
N PRO A 203 -0.60 -14.34 -8.75
CA PRO A 203 -1.40 -15.46 -9.25
C PRO A 203 -1.97 -15.13 -10.63
N LEU A 204 -1.57 -15.89 -11.66
CA LEU A 204 -1.92 -15.60 -13.05
C LEU A 204 -3.00 -16.53 -13.60
N ASP A 205 -3.34 -17.61 -12.92
CA ASP A 205 -4.36 -18.56 -13.39
C ASP A 205 -5.71 -17.88 -13.59
N GLY A 206 -6.26 -18.02 -14.81
CA GLY A 206 -7.50 -17.41 -15.24
C GLY A 206 -7.42 -15.89 -15.50
N SER A 207 -6.21 -15.30 -15.51
CA SER A 207 -5.98 -13.93 -15.97
C SER A 207 -6.12 -13.83 -17.48
N GLU A 208 -6.60 -12.69 -17.98
CA GLU A 208 -6.59 -12.39 -19.40
C GLU A 208 -5.23 -11.80 -19.80
N ILE A 209 -4.65 -12.33 -20.88
CA ILE A 209 -3.43 -11.80 -21.47
C ILE A 209 -3.71 -11.25 -22.86
N THR A 210 -3.13 -10.09 -23.16
CA THR A 210 -3.22 -9.42 -24.47
C THR A 210 -1.83 -8.98 -24.90
N LEU A 211 -1.46 -9.25 -26.15
CA LEU A 211 -0.24 -8.71 -26.76
C LEU A 211 -0.58 -7.63 -27.78
N PHE A 212 0.15 -6.55 -27.71
CA PHE A 212 0.09 -5.45 -28.68
C PHE A 212 1.46 -5.35 -29.39
N ASN A 213 1.41 -5.12 -30.68
CA ASN A 213 2.63 -4.80 -31.44
C ASN A 213 3.05 -3.33 -31.19
N THR A 214 4.17 -2.92 -31.78
CA THR A 214 4.72 -1.56 -31.63
C THR A 214 3.84 -0.46 -32.19
N SER A 215 2.87 -0.80 -33.08
CA SER A 215 1.87 0.16 -33.58
C SER A 215 0.62 0.26 -32.69
N GLY A 216 0.59 -0.46 -31.55
CA GLY A 216 -0.55 -0.49 -30.62
C GLY A 216 -1.71 -1.38 -31.06
N LYS A 217 -1.53 -2.17 -32.15
CA LYS A 217 -2.55 -3.12 -32.59
C LYS A 217 -2.49 -4.38 -31.71
N GLU A 218 -3.65 -4.83 -31.23
CA GLU A 218 -3.80 -6.14 -30.58
C GLU A 218 -3.52 -7.27 -31.60
N VAL A 219 -2.62 -8.17 -31.24
CA VAL A 219 -2.18 -9.30 -32.10
C VAL A 219 -2.42 -10.66 -31.46
N PHE A 220 -2.70 -10.69 -30.17
CA PHE A 220 -2.99 -11.93 -29.43
C PHE A 220 -3.82 -11.62 -28.19
N ARG A 221 -4.77 -12.50 -27.88
CA ARG A 221 -5.54 -12.50 -26.63
C ARG A 221 -5.87 -13.92 -26.21
N SER A 222 -5.73 -14.21 -24.92
CA SER A 222 -6.05 -15.52 -24.36
C SER A 222 -6.29 -15.42 -22.85
N THR A 223 -6.94 -16.43 -22.27
CA THR A 223 -6.99 -16.64 -20.82
C THR A 223 -5.90 -17.59 -20.40
N LEU A 224 -5.09 -17.20 -19.42
CA LEU A 224 -4.00 -18.00 -18.89
C LEU A 224 -4.55 -19.20 -18.09
N ARG A 225 -4.06 -20.39 -18.40
CA ARG A 225 -4.31 -21.65 -17.66
C ARG A 225 -3.03 -22.21 -17.06
N SER A 226 -1.89 -21.62 -17.39
CA SER A 226 -0.56 -21.94 -16.88
C SER A 226 0.33 -20.73 -17.00
N ASN A 227 1.52 -20.80 -16.43
CA ASN A 227 2.52 -19.73 -16.52
C ASN A 227 3.25 -19.73 -17.87
N THR A 228 2.86 -20.57 -18.83
CA THR A 228 3.43 -20.64 -20.18
C THR A 228 2.34 -20.66 -21.23
N PHE A 229 2.57 -19.98 -22.36
CA PHE A 229 1.65 -19.98 -23.49
C PHE A 229 2.40 -19.71 -24.80
N GLU A 230 1.84 -20.18 -25.92
CA GLU A 230 2.31 -19.86 -27.28
C GLU A 230 1.50 -18.71 -27.85
N SER A 231 2.17 -17.68 -28.34
CA SER A 231 1.50 -16.55 -29.01
C SER A 231 1.48 -16.70 -30.54
N LYS A 232 2.36 -17.54 -31.10
CA LYS A 232 2.58 -17.72 -32.56
C LYS A 232 2.86 -16.38 -33.28
N GLN A 233 3.40 -15.41 -32.57
CA GLN A 233 3.75 -14.12 -33.14
C GLN A 233 5.17 -14.14 -33.69
N PRO A 234 5.46 -13.38 -34.76
CA PRO A 234 6.81 -13.21 -35.29
C PRO A 234 7.77 -12.69 -34.22
N GLU A 235 9.07 -12.92 -34.46
CA GLU A 235 10.11 -12.30 -33.65
C GLU A 235 9.94 -10.77 -33.63
N GLY A 236 10.06 -10.18 -32.48
CA GLY A 236 9.86 -8.75 -32.33
C GLY A 236 9.53 -8.28 -30.92
N VAL A 237 9.36 -6.99 -30.79
CA VAL A 237 9.01 -6.32 -29.54
C VAL A 237 7.50 -6.18 -29.43
N TYR A 238 6.96 -6.57 -28.29
CA TYR A 238 5.53 -6.48 -27.97
C TYR A 238 5.31 -5.84 -26.60
N ILE A 239 4.16 -5.24 -26.42
CA ILE A 239 3.64 -4.86 -25.10
C ILE A 239 2.63 -5.92 -24.68
N MET A 240 2.92 -6.57 -23.58
CA MET A 240 2.05 -7.56 -22.96
C MET A 240 1.25 -6.91 -21.82
N ASN A 241 -0.06 -7.00 -21.89
CA ASN A 241 -0.95 -6.63 -20.80
C ASN A 241 -1.55 -7.90 -20.19
N ILE A 242 -1.57 -7.97 -18.88
CA ILE A 242 -2.21 -9.05 -18.12
C ILE A 242 -3.23 -8.41 -17.20
N GLN A 243 -4.49 -8.82 -17.32
CA GLN A 243 -5.57 -8.45 -16.42
C GLN A 243 -5.92 -9.64 -15.54
N THR A 244 -5.68 -9.52 -14.21
CA THR A 244 -6.00 -10.58 -13.26
C THR A 244 -7.51 -10.72 -13.05
N LYS A 245 -7.93 -11.84 -12.45
CA LYS A 245 -9.34 -12.06 -12.06
C LYS A 245 -9.89 -10.95 -11.15
N GLU A 246 -9.01 -10.33 -10.34
CA GLU A 246 -9.36 -9.21 -9.46
C GLU A 246 -9.41 -7.86 -10.19
N GLY A 247 -9.24 -7.85 -11.53
CA GLY A 247 -9.29 -6.64 -12.35
C GLY A 247 -8.01 -5.81 -12.35
N LYS A 248 -6.92 -6.26 -11.72
CA LYS A 248 -5.61 -5.56 -11.76
C LYS A 248 -4.97 -5.75 -13.12
N THR A 249 -4.41 -4.68 -13.68
CA THR A 249 -3.72 -4.72 -14.97
C THR A 249 -2.22 -4.49 -14.80
N TYR A 250 -1.44 -5.34 -15.46
CA TYR A 250 0.04 -5.27 -15.51
C TYR A 250 0.48 -5.17 -16.96
N SER A 251 1.39 -4.22 -17.23
CA SER A 251 1.99 -4.06 -18.56
C SER A 251 3.48 -4.36 -18.51
N ARG A 252 3.96 -5.12 -19.49
CA ARG A 252 5.38 -5.43 -19.66
C ARG A 252 5.77 -5.42 -21.14
N LYS A 253 6.97 -4.92 -21.39
CA LYS A 253 7.62 -5.07 -22.70
C LYS A 253 8.25 -6.46 -22.77
N ILE A 254 8.01 -7.20 -23.84
CA ILE A 254 8.58 -8.53 -24.10
C ILE A 254 9.23 -8.55 -25.48
N LEU A 255 10.33 -9.25 -25.58
CA LEU A 255 10.98 -9.58 -26.85
C LEU A 255 10.67 -11.06 -27.14
N ILE A 256 9.93 -11.31 -28.22
CA ILE A 256 9.71 -12.67 -28.75
C ILE A 256 10.88 -13.00 -29.68
N LYS A 257 11.50 -14.15 -29.43
CA LYS A 257 12.63 -14.69 -30.18
C LYS A 257 12.26 -16.05 -30.75
#